data_2b3b9b1ac9c7df78955b0c6d01be3e7c
#
_entry.id   2b3b9b1ac9c7df78955b0c6d01be3e7c
#
_cell.length_a   1.000
_cell.length_b   1.000
_cell.length_c   1.000
_cell.angle_alpha   90.00
_cell.angle_beta   90.00
_cell.angle_gamma   90.00
#
_symmetry.space_group_name_H-M   'P 1'
#
loop_
_entity.id
_entity.type
_entity.pdbx_description
1 polymer ?
#
loop_
_entity_poly.entity_id
_entity_poly.type
_entity_poly.pdbx_seq_one_letter_code
_entity_poly.pdbx_strand_id
1 'polypeptide(L)'
;SSFFSGGAGRSATVKREGRDMGVGLRVTLEEVAAGVKKEIIYDRLSPCPECSGTGLGEDGEEITCPECHGRGRVVTVQHTFLGDMQAASTCSNCQGAGVVIENPCPECDGQGRVPDRQRLSVDIPVGIHDGQQLRLSGYGEAGIRGASSGDLIVTCRIDPHEFFERVGDDLHVTTVISMVQAALGADIEIEGIFENELVKVPIPSGCQYGQVVRVRGFGMPRFQDDVRGDMLVHVEVSIPTRLSKRERELLEDLADEMDESFTSARTPLEKLRNAFNS
;
A
#
# COMPACT_ATOMS: atom_id res chain seq x y z
N SER A 1 -17.79 50.51 -30.42
CA SER A 1 -16.97 49.62 -31.21
C SER A 1 -17.14 48.20 -30.76
N SER A 2 -17.83 47.47 -31.58
CA SER A 2 -18.26 46.07 -31.48
C SER A 2 -17.09 45.09 -31.38
N PHE A 3 -17.20 44.14 -30.46
CA PHE A 3 -16.54 42.85 -30.57
C PHE A 3 -17.47 41.75 -30.01
N PHE A 4 -18.41 41.35 -30.86
CA PHE A 4 -19.05 40.04 -30.75
C PHE A 4 -18.49 39.19 -31.90
N SER A 5 -17.38 38.52 -31.68
CA SER A 5 -16.93 37.44 -32.53
C SER A 5 -17.53 36.13 -32.02
N GLY A 6 -18.53 35.67 -32.72
CA GLY A 6 -19.17 34.38 -32.47
C GLY A 6 -18.20 33.26 -32.78
N GLY A 7 -17.59 32.68 -31.74
CA GLY A 7 -16.93 31.38 -31.83
C GLY A 7 -18.00 30.30 -32.02
N ALA A 8 -18.08 29.73 -33.22
CA ALA A 8 -18.80 28.48 -33.46
C ALA A 8 -18.15 27.38 -32.61
N GLY A 9 -18.71 27.14 -31.45
CA GLY A 9 -18.32 26.02 -30.60
C GLY A 9 -18.54 24.71 -31.35
N ARG A 10 -17.49 24.09 -31.83
CA ARG A 10 -17.51 22.67 -32.20
C ARG A 10 -18.09 21.93 -31.03
N SER A 11 -19.28 21.34 -31.22
CA SER A 11 -19.87 20.40 -30.27
C SER A 11 -18.89 19.22 -30.12
N ALA A 12 -18.05 19.30 -29.10
CA ALA A 12 -17.19 18.17 -28.77
C ALA A 12 -18.09 17.04 -28.31
N THR A 13 -18.16 15.98 -29.08
CA THR A 13 -18.71 14.69 -28.67
C THR A 13 -18.15 14.38 -27.29
N VAL A 14 -18.98 14.30 -26.27
CA VAL A 14 -18.53 14.01 -24.91
C VAL A 14 -18.14 12.54 -24.87
N LYS A 15 -16.91 12.26 -25.29
CA LYS A 15 -16.28 10.98 -25.05
C LYS A 15 -16.09 10.86 -23.54
N ARG A 16 -16.76 9.91 -22.93
CA ARG A 16 -16.59 9.66 -21.49
C ARG A 16 -15.34 8.80 -21.32
N GLU A 17 -14.34 9.40 -20.74
CA GLU A 17 -13.13 8.69 -20.32
C GLU A 17 -13.46 7.55 -19.37
N GLY A 18 -12.64 6.52 -19.38
CA GLY A 18 -12.74 5.39 -18.45
C GLY A 18 -12.47 5.84 -17.02
N ARG A 19 -13.02 5.12 -16.06
CA ARG A 19 -12.80 5.40 -14.64
C ARG A 19 -11.49 4.79 -14.19
N ASP A 20 -10.84 5.46 -13.25
CA ASP A 20 -9.73 4.88 -12.50
C ASP A 20 -10.25 3.74 -11.62
N MET A 21 -9.41 2.72 -11.45
CA MET A 21 -9.73 1.54 -10.63
C MET A 21 -8.69 1.39 -9.53
N GLY A 22 -9.11 0.86 -8.37
CA GLY A 22 -8.24 0.56 -7.26
C GLY A 22 -8.20 -0.94 -6.96
N VAL A 23 -6.98 -1.48 -6.79
CA VAL A 23 -6.76 -2.88 -6.37
C VAL A 23 -5.77 -2.90 -5.23
N GLY A 24 -6.07 -3.67 -4.17
CA GLY A 24 -5.13 -3.95 -3.09
C GLY A 24 -4.23 -5.12 -3.42
N LEU A 25 -2.94 -4.98 -3.23
CA LEU A 25 -1.95 -6.03 -3.42
C LEU A 25 -1.22 -6.30 -2.11
N ARG A 26 -1.30 -7.55 -1.62
CA ARG A 26 -0.60 -7.97 -0.39
C ARG A 26 0.81 -8.44 -0.73
N VAL A 27 1.75 -8.00 0.07
CA VAL A 27 3.19 -8.32 -0.05
C VAL A 27 3.76 -8.64 1.33
N THR A 28 4.76 -9.52 1.39
CA THR A 28 5.48 -9.78 2.62
C THR A 28 6.61 -8.77 2.82
N LEU A 29 7.18 -8.75 4.02
CA LEU A 29 8.26 -7.83 4.34
C LEU A 29 9.54 -8.17 3.56
N GLU A 30 9.82 -9.46 3.35
CA GLU A 30 10.94 -9.95 2.55
C GLU A 30 10.79 -9.60 1.06
N GLU A 31 9.56 -9.73 0.53
CA GLU A 31 9.26 -9.35 -0.85
C GLU A 31 9.49 -7.85 -1.08
N VAL A 32 9.16 -7.03 -0.07
CA VAL A 32 9.43 -5.60 -0.10
C VAL A 32 10.93 -5.30 0.02
N ALA A 33 11.66 -6.09 0.81
CA ALA A 33 13.11 -5.93 0.93
C ALA A 33 13.86 -6.30 -0.36
N ALA A 34 13.43 -7.36 -1.05
CA ALA A 34 14.07 -7.84 -2.28
C ALA A 34 13.55 -7.18 -3.56
N GLY A 35 12.32 -6.62 -3.50
CA GLY A 35 11.56 -6.28 -4.68
C GLY A 35 10.99 -7.53 -5.36
N VAL A 36 9.79 -7.45 -5.87
CA VAL A 36 9.10 -8.61 -6.46
C VAL A 36 8.18 -8.23 -7.60
N LYS A 37 8.03 -9.14 -8.56
CA LYS A 37 6.99 -9.08 -9.58
C LYS A 37 5.82 -9.94 -9.15
N LYS A 38 4.64 -9.33 -8.99
CA LYS A 38 3.41 -10.05 -8.64
C LYS A 38 2.37 -9.94 -9.74
N GLU A 39 1.69 -11.03 -10.00
CA GLU A 39 0.52 -11.04 -10.88
C GLU A 39 -0.73 -10.66 -10.08
N ILE A 40 -1.49 -9.72 -10.63
CA ILE A 40 -2.83 -9.38 -10.17
C ILE A 40 -3.85 -9.78 -11.22
N ILE A 41 -5.02 -10.20 -10.74
CA ILE A 41 -6.16 -10.53 -11.60
C ILE A 41 -7.32 -9.65 -11.12
N TYR A 42 -7.90 -8.90 -12.05
CA TYR A 42 -9.02 -8.01 -11.74
C TYR A 42 -9.97 -7.92 -12.91
N ASP A 43 -11.23 -7.63 -12.62
CA ASP A 43 -12.26 -7.49 -13.64
C ASP A 43 -12.41 -6.00 -14.00
N ARG A 44 -12.40 -5.70 -15.30
CA ARG A 44 -12.59 -4.34 -15.82
C ARG A 44 -13.44 -4.33 -17.07
N LEU A 45 -13.88 -3.14 -17.48
CA LEU A 45 -14.38 -2.95 -18.84
C LEU A 45 -13.16 -2.71 -19.75
N SER A 46 -12.91 -3.65 -20.66
CA SER A 46 -11.86 -3.58 -21.69
C SER A 46 -12.42 -3.09 -23.03
N PRO A 47 -11.61 -2.50 -23.92
CA PRO A 47 -12.06 -2.18 -25.25
C PRO A 47 -12.64 -3.43 -25.93
N CYS A 48 -13.80 -3.30 -26.54
CA CYS A 48 -14.44 -4.40 -27.25
C CYS A 48 -13.54 -4.90 -28.39
N PRO A 49 -13.18 -6.20 -28.43
CA PRO A 49 -12.28 -6.72 -29.46
C PRO A 49 -12.91 -6.66 -30.86
N GLU A 50 -14.22 -6.87 -30.96
CA GLU A 50 -14.93 -6.92 -32.24
C GLU A 50 -14.88 -5.58 -32.99
N CYS A 51 -15.18 -4.47 -32.29
CA CYS A 51 -15.16 -3.14 -32.90
C CYS A 51 -13.89 -2.33 -32.53
N SER A 52 -12.89 -2.94 -31.90
CA SER A 52 -11.66 -2.26 -31.44
C SER A 52 -11.93 -1.00 -30.59
N GLY A 53 -12.98 -1.06 -29.80
CA GLY A 53 -13.37 0.01 -28.87
C GLY A 53 -14.25 1.10 -29.47
N THR A 54 -14.55 1.12 -30.77
CA THR A 54 -15.34 2.18 -31.43
C THR A 54 -16.82 2.15 -31.08
N GLY A 55 -17.36 0.96 -30.83
CA GLY A 55 -18.80 0.73 -30.67
C GLY A 55 -19.57 0.61 -31.99
N LEU A 56 -18.88 0.75 -33.14
CA LEU A 56 -19.47 0.64 -34.46
C LEU A 56 -19.54 -0.82 -34.89
N GLY A 57 -20.67 -1.23 -35.46
CA GLY A 57 -20.78 -2.51 -36.16
C GLY A 57 -20.18 -2.46 -37.55
N GLU A 58 -20.31 -3.56 -38.29
CA GLU A 58 -19.97 -3.61 -39.72
C GLU A 58 -20.87 -2.62 -40.46
N ASP A 59 -20.31 -1.69 -41.21
CA ASP A 59 -20.99 -0.56 -41.84
C ASP A 59 -21.67 0.45 -40.84
N GLY A 60 -21.25 0.47 -39.58
CA GLY A 60 -21.77 1.39 -38.56
C GLY A 60 -21.18 2.79 -38.73
N GLU A 61 -22.03 3.81 -38.60
CA GLU A 61 -21.62 5.21 -38.66
C GLU A 61 -22.12 6.00 -37.43
N GLU A 62 -21.35 7.02 -37.03
CA GLU A 62 -21.81 8.00 -36.05
C GLU A 62 -22.60 9.10 -36.74
N ILE A 63 -23.90 9.20 -36.44
CA ILE A 63 -24.77 10.25 -36.95
C ILE A 63 -25.09 11.28 -35.87
N THR A 64 -25.31 12.53 -36.26
CA THR A 64 -25.77 13.59 -35.34
C THR A 64 -27.10 13.20 -34.74
N CYS A 65 -27.23 13.24 -33.42
CA CYS A 65 -28.48 12.91 -32.73
C CYS A 65 -29.63 13.76 -33.24
N PRO A 66 -30.71 13.13 -33.77
CA PRO A 66 -31.84 13.87 -34.34
C PRO A 66 -32.64 14.64 -33.31
N GLU A 67 -32.62 14.23 -32.05
CA GLU A 67 -33.41 14.86 -30.98
C GLU A 67 -32.76 16.15 -30.44
N CYS A 68 -31.48 16.15 -30.19
CA CYS A 68 -30.75 17.30 -29.65
C CYS A 68 -29.92 18.04 -30.68
N HIS A 69 -29.87 17.58 -31.92
CA HIS A 69 -29.09 18.14 -33.02
C HIS A 69 -27.63 18.41 -32.66
N GLY A 70 -27.00 17.43 -32.04
CA GLY A 70 -25.59 17.46 -31.62
C GLY A 70 -25.31 18.16 -30.29
N ARG A 71 -26.31 18.76 -29.65
CA ARG A 71 -26.12 19.53 -28.41
C ARG A 71 -25.93 18.67 -27.17
N GLY A 72 -26.29 17.39 -27.19
CA GLY A 72 -26.28 16.49 -26.04
C GLY A 72 -27.32 16.82 -24.94
N ARG A 73 -28.06 17.91 -25.09
CA ARG A 73 -29.04 18.39 -24.11
C ARG A 73 -30.33 18.81 -24.82
N VAL A 74 -31.44 18.57 -24.16
CA VAL A 74 -32.77 19.04 -24.58
C VAL A 74 -33.23 20.11 -23.61
N VAL A 75 -33.67 21.24 -24.13
CA VAL A 75 -34.23 22.32 -23.31
C VAL A 75 -35.75 22.18 -23.29
N THR A 76 -36.30 21.94 -22.11
CA THR A 76 -37.75 21.91 -21.90
C THR A 76 -38.19 23.20 -21.23
N VAL A 77 -39.14 23.89 -21.85
CA VAL A 77 -39.77 25.08 -21.25
C VAL A 77 -40.93 24.60 -20.38
N GLN A 78 -40.85 24.86 -19.09
CA GLN A 78 -41.94 24.63 -18.15
C GLN A 78 -42.66 25.96 -17.86
N HIS A 79 -43.93 26.02 -18.21
CA HIS A 79 -44.79 27.16 -17.88
C HIS A 79 -45.18 27.08 -16.41
N THR A 80 -44.71 28.00 -15.59
CA THR A 80 -45.06 28.08 -14.18
C THR A 80 -45.83 29.38 -13.93
N PHE A 81 -46.52 29.48 -12.80
CA PHE A 81 -47.27 30.69 -12.41
C PHE A 81 -46.37 31.94 -12.18
N LEU A 82 -45.04 31.73 -12.11
CA LEU A 82 -44.02 32.78 -11.98
C LEU A 82 -43.34 33.12 -13.32
N GLY A 83 -43.77 32.50 -14.43
CA GLY A 83 -43.21 32.68 -15.75
C GLY A 83 -42.61 31.39 -16.33
N ASP A 84 -42.07 31.51 -17.52
CA ASP A 84 -41.48 30.39 -18.26
C ASP A 84 -40.09 30.07 -17.71
N MET A 85 -39.92 28.87 -17.19
CA MET A 85 -38.63 28.35 -16.75
C MET A 85 -38.08 27.39 -17.80
N GLN A 86 -36.84 27.64 -18.23
CA GLN A 86 -36.10 26.73 -19.11
C GLN A 86 -35.27 25.77 -18.29
N ALA A 87 -35.57 24.50 -18.37
CA ALA A 87 -34.77 23.43 -17.77
C ALA A 87 -34.01 22.68 -18.88
N ALA A 88 -32.67 22.63 -18.76
CA ALA A 88 -31.84 21.83 -19.65
C ALA A 88 -31.64 20.46 -19.04
N SER A 89 -32.08 19.41 -19.71
CA SER A 89 -31.85 18.00 -19.33
C SER A 89 -30.92 17.32 -20.33
N THR A 90 -30.24 16.29 -19.88
CA THR A 90 -29.41 15.43 -20.76
C THR A 90 -30.35 14.77 -21.78
N CYS A 91 -30.00 14.79 -23.05
CA CYS A 91 -30.77 14.13 -24.10
C CYS A 91 -30.86 12.64 -23.84
N SER A 92 -32.08 12.09 -23.79
CA SER A 92 -32.31 10.67 -23.49
C SER A 92 -31.84 9.76 -24.61
N ASN A 93 -31.91 10.20 -25.86
CA ASN A 93 -31.56 9.41 -27.04
C ASN A 93 -30.04 9.21 -27.15
N CYS A 94 -29.24 10.26 -27.00
CA CYS A 94 -27.77 10.15 -27.12
C CYS A 94 -27.07 10.16 -25.75
N GLN A 95 -27.81 10.23 -24.65
CA GLN A 95 -27.28 10.24 -23.28
C GLN A 95 -26.18 11.30 -23.03
N GLY A 96 -26.27 12.42 -23.75
CA GLY A 96 -25.32 13.51 -23.67
C GLY A 96 -24.20 13.48 -24.71
N ALA A 97 -24.08 12.43 -25.49
CA ALA A 97 -23.01 12.29 -26.49
C ALA A 97 -23.17 13.23 -27.70
N GLY A 98 -24.39 13.68 -28.00
CA GLY A 98 -24.67 14.49 -29.19
C GLY A 98 -24.74 13.71 -30.51
N VAL A 99 -24.26 12.47 -30.48
CA VAL A 99 -24.29 11.54 -31.62
C VAL A 99 -24.93 10.22 -31.22
N VAL A 100 -25.51 9.51 -32.16
CA VAL A 100 -26.03 8.16 -32.03
C VAL A 100 -25.35 7.28 -33.06
N ILE A 101 -25.21 6.00 -32.76
CA ILE A 101 -24.63 5.02 -33.70
C ILE A 101 -25.76 4.38 -34.49
N GLU A 102 -25.67 4.47 -35.80
CA GLU A 102 -26.48 3.66 -36.72
C GLU A 102 -25.72 2.33 -36.93
N ASN A 103 -26.37 1.21 -36.72
CA ASN A 103 -25.76 -0.12 -36.68
C ASN A 103 -24.69 -0.27 -35.59
N PRO A 104 -25.07 -0.34 -34.30
CA PRO A 104 -24.15 -0.55 -33.21
C PRO A 104 -23.51 -1.96 -33.27
N CYS A 105 -22.28 -2.08 -32.76
CA CYS A 105 -21.60 -3.35 -32.61
C CYS A 105 -22.44 -4.29 -31.71
N PRO A 106 -22.77 -5.52 -32.21
CA PRO A 106 -23.65 -6.42 -31.47
C PRO A 106 -23.04 -6.96 -30.18
N GLU A 107 -21.72 -7.04 -30.09
CA GLU A 107 -21.03 -7.54 -28.90
C GLU A 107 -21.07 -6.57 -27.72
N CYS A 108 -21.03 -5.26 -27.98
CA CYS A 108 -20.95 -4.24 -26.93
C CYS A 108 -22.11 -3.25 -26.94
N ASP A 109 -23.16 -3.47 -27.74
CA ASP A 109 -24.32 -2.59 -27.89
C ASP A 109 -23.95 -1.10 -28.12
N GLY A 110 -22.92 -0.85 -28.92
CA GLY A 110 -22.45 0.50 -29.22
C GLY A 110 -21.68 1.18 -28.10
N GLN A 111 -21.35 0.51 -26.99
CA GLN A 111 -20.55 1.07 -25.90
C GLN A 111 -19.06 1.11 -26.22
N GLY A 112 -18.56 0.22 -27.07
CA GLY A 112 -17.16 0.06 -27.42
C GLY A 112 -16.34 -0.64 -26.34
N ARG A 113 -16.98 -1.21 -25.31
CA ARG A 113 -16.31 -1.87 -24.19
C ARG A 113 -17.11 -3.05 -23.68
N VAL A 114 -16.41 -4.07 -23.19
CA VAL A 114 -16.99 -5.31 -22.67
C VAL A 114 -16.34 -5.68 -21.35
N PRO A 115 -17.04 -6.40 -20.46
CA PRO A 115 -16.43 -6.97 -19.27
C PRO A 115 -15.31 -7.93 -19.64
N ASP A 116 -14.16 -7.79 -19.00
CA ASP A 116 -12.99 -8.62 -19.23
C ASP A 116 -12.23 -8.86 -17.91
N ARG A 117 -11.64 -10.05 -17.80
CA ARG A 117 -10.80 -10.44 -16.67
C ARG A 117 -9.34 -10.30 -17.03
N GLN A 118 -8.75 -9.19 -16.61
CA GLN A 118 -7.38 -8.83 -16.94
C GLN A 118 -6.38 -9.48 -15.98
N ARG A 119 -5.30 -10.01 -16.54
CA ARG A 119 -4.12 -10.45 -15.77
C ARG A 119 -2.97 -9.49 -16.06
N LEU A 120 -2.35 -8.97 -15.01
CA LEU A 120 -1.29 -7.98 -15.12
C LEU A 120 -0.17 -8.29 -14.15
N SER A 121 1.08 -8.25 -14.63
CA SER A 121 2.27 -8.33 -13.80
C SER A 121 2.65 -6.93 -13.32
N VAL A 122 2.76 -6.76 -12.02
CA VAL A 122 3.10 -5.49 -11.37
C VAL A 122 4.47 -5.62 -10.71
N ASP A 123 5.38 -4.74 -11.05
CA ASP A 123 6.69 -4.64 -10.41
C ASP A 123 6.56 -3.85 -9.10
N ILE A 124 6.85 -4.49 -7.98
CA ILE A 124 6.89 -3.86 -6.67
C ILE A 124 8.32 -3.42 -6.39
N PRO A 125 8.58 -2.11 -6.29
CA PRO A 125 9.91 -1.62 -6.05
C PRO A 125 10.39 -1.93 -4.64
N VAL A 126 11.70 -2.07 -4.50
CA VAL A 126 12.38 -2.27 -3.22
C VAL A 126 12.06 -1.14 -2.25
N GLY A 127 11.82 -1.48 -0.99
CA GLY A 127 11.62 -0.51 0.07
C GLY A 127 10.26 0.17 0.11
N ILE A 128 9.30 -0.20 -0.75
CA ILE A 128 7.95 0.40 -0.76
C ILE A 128 7.33 0.39 0.64
N HIS A 129 6.55 1.43 0.97
CA HIS A 129 5.88 1.54 2.27
C HIS A 129 4.44 0.99 2.22
N ASP A 130 3.93 0.59 3.40
CA ASP A 130 2.53 0.17 3.52
C ASP A 130 1.58 1.30 3.12
N GLY A 131 0.53 0.95 2.37
CA GLY A 131 -0.43 1.90 1.84
C GLY A 131 0.06 2.72 0.65
N GLN A 132 1.30 2.58 0.22
CA GLN A 132 1.81 3.29 -0.96
C GLN A 132 1.13 2.79 -2.23
N GLN A 133 0.88 3.71 -3.16
CA GLN A 133 0.15 3.45 -4.39
C GLN A 133 1.07 3.49 -5.60
N LEU A 134 0.90 2.50 -6.46
CA LEU A 134 1.51 2.42 -7.78
C LEU A 134 0.44 2.72 -8.82
N ARG A 135 0.67 3.71 -9.67
CA ARG A 135 -0.24 4.11 -10.75
C ARG A 135 0.20 3.46 -12.05
N LEU A 136 -0.69 2.68 -12.64
CA LEU A 136 -0.49 2.02 -13.92
C LEU A 136 -1.44 2.66 -14.94
N SER A 137 -0.87 3.50 -15.80
CA SER A 137 -1.65 4.33 -16.72
C SER A 137 -2.30 3.49 -17.82
N GLY A 138 -3.61 3.73 -18.04
CA GLY A 138 -4.40 3.07 -19.07
C GLY A 138 -4.90 1.67 -18.71
N TYR A 139 -4.64 1.19 -17.49
CA TYR A 139 -5.09 -0.13 -17.01
C TYR A 139 -6.41 -0.08 -16.20
N GLY A 140 -7.04 1.07 -16.07
CA GLY A 140 -8.39 1.23 -15.52
C GLY A 140 -9.49 0.79 -16.49
N GLU A 141 -10.72 1.21 -16.27
CA GLU A 141 -11.83 0.93 -17.21
C GLU A 141 -11.59 1.60 -18.56
N ALA A 142 -11.96 0.94 -19.63
CA ALA A 142 -11.99 1.55 -20.95
C ALA A 142 -13.01 2.67 -21.03
N GLY A 143 -12.66 3.73 -21.73
CA GLY A 143 -13.59 4.81 -22.05
C GLY A 143 -14.66 4.35 -23.04
N ILE A 144 -15.74 5.10 -23.10
CA ILE A 144 -16.83 4.80 -24.03
C ILE A 144 -16.44 5.28 -25.43
N ARG A 145 -16.67 4.42 -26.43
CA ARG A 145 -16.47 4.73 -27.86
C ARG A 145 -15.07 5.24 -28.18
N GLY A 146 -14.06 4.51 -27.72
CA GLY A 146 -12.66 4.83 -28.00
C GLY A 146 -12.13 6.06 -27.23
N ALA A 147 -12.80 6.49 -26.19
CA ALA A 147 -12.24 7.44 -25.23
C ALA A 147 -11.09 6.78 -24.44
N SER A 148 -10.21 7.58 -23.85
CA SER A 148 -9.09 7.12 -23.06
C SER A 148 -9.54 6.21 -21.91
N SER A 149 -8.78 5.17 -21.65
CA SER A 149 -8.96 4.36 -20.44
C SER A 149 -8.51 5.15 -19.22
N GLY A 150 -9.12 4.87 -18.07
CA GLY A 150 -8.63 5.32 -16.77
C GLY A 150 -7.36 4.59 -16.36
N ASP A 151 -6.88 4.85 -15.18
CA ASP A 151 -5.67 4.26 -14.61
C ASP A 151 -6.02 3.20 -13.55
N LEU A 152 -5.11 2.27 -13.36
CA LEU A 152 -5.19 1.32 -12.26
C LEU A 152 -4.27 1.78 -11.13
N ILE A 153 -4.85 1.95 -9.95
CA ILE A 153 -4.14 2.32 -8.73
C ILE A 153 -3.99 1.06 -7.88
N VAL A 154 -2.76 0.54 -7.83
CA VAL A 154 -2.43 -0.62 -7.01
C VAL A 154 -1.93 -0.13 -5.65
N THR A 155 -2.69 -0.42 -4.60
CA THR A 155 -2.30 -0.07 -3.22
C THR A 155 -1.58 -1.25 -2.59
N CYS A 156 -0.31 -1.08 -2.26
CA CYS A 156 0.48 -2.10 -1.58
C CYS A 156 0.07 -2.19 -0.11
N ARG A 157 -0.14 -3.42 0.37
CA ARG A 157 -0.42 -3.76 1.76
C ARG A 157 0.63 -4.73 2.24
N ILE A 158 1.42 -4.32 3.23
CA ILE A 158 2.47 -5.17 3.81
C ILE A 158 1.83 -6.00 4.91
N ASP A 159 1.97 -7.33 4.79
CA ASP A 159 1.49 -8.24 5.81
C ASP A 159 2.38 -8.12 7.07
N PRO A 160 1.80 -8.21 8.28
CA PRO A 160 2.58 -8.27 9.51
C PRO A 160 3.55 -9.44 9.47
N HIS A 161 4.80 -9.20 9.88
CA HIS A 161 5.81 -10.24 9.99
C HIS A 161 5.84 -10.84 11.40
N GLU A 162 6.22 -12.12 11.53
CA GLU A 162 6.22 -12.84 12.80
C GLU A 162 7.26 -12.29 13.79
N PHE A 163 8.42 -11.92 13.31
CA PHE A 163 9.56 -11.52 14.13
C PHE A 163 9.92 -10.04 14.02
N PHE A 164 9.66 -9.44 12.86
CA PHE A 164 10.07 -8.07 12.58
C PHE A 164 8.89 -7.10 12.58
N GLU A 165 9.08 -5.95 13.21
CA GLU A 165 8.24 -4.79 13.08
C GLU A 165 9.01 -3.70 12.33
N ARG A 166 8.45 -3.23 11.20
CA ARG A 166 9.05 -2.16 10.41
C ARG A 166 8.57 -0.79 10.90
N VAL A 167 9.50 0.07 11.29
CA VAL A 167 9.23 1.47 11.64
C VAL A 167 10.07 2.38 10.74
N GLY A 168 9.44 2.98 9.74
CA GLY A 168 10.16 3.68 8.68
C GLY A 168 11.03 2.73 7.85
N ASP A 169 12.34 2.90 7.91
CA ASP A 169 13.32 2.02 7.26
C ASP A 169 14.03 1.09 8.27
N ASP A 170 13.79 1.29 9.57
CA ASP A 170 14.37 0.46 10.61
C ASP A 170 13.52 -0.78 10.86
N LEU A 171 14.20 -1.89 11.25
CA LEU A 171 13.57 -3.14 11.67
C LEU A 171 13.74 -3.31 13.17
N HIS A 172 12.63 -3.52 13.86
CA HIS A 172 12.61 -3.86 15.27
C HIS A 172 12.42 -5.36 15.42
N VAL A 173 13.24 -5.99 16.26
CA VAL A 173 13.17 -7.41 16.60
C VAL A 173 13.41 -7.59 18.08
N THR A 174 12.69 -8.53 18.69
CA THR A 174 12.89 -8.89 20.10
C THR A 174 13.71 -10.18 20.18
N THR A 175 14.72 -10.19 21.03
CA THR A 175 15.52 -11.37 21.31
C THR A 175 15.60 -11.64 22.80
N VAL A 176 15.63 -12.92 23.17
CA VAL A 176 15.73 -13.35 24.56
C VAL A 176 17.14 -13.86 24.83
N ILE A 177 17.82 -13.24 25.79
CA ILE A 177 19.13 -13.69 26.26
C ILE A 177 19.06 -14.20 27.69
N SER A 178 20.02 -15.03 28.10
CA SER A 178 20.09 -15.47 29.51
C SER A 178 20.62 -14.37 30.44
N MET A 179 20.31 -14.45 31.71
CA MET A 179 20.85 -13.51 32.72
C MET A 179 22.38 -13.52 32.74
N VAL A 180 23.01 -14.64 32.41
CA VAL A 180 24.48 -14.78 32.35
C VAL A 180 25.04 -14.03 31.14
N GLN A 181 24.39 -14.16 29.98
CA GLN A 181 24.77 -13.38 28.80
C GLN A 181 24.54 -11.89 29.01
N ALA A 182 23.47 -11.51 29.71
CA ALA A 182 23.19 -10.11 30.04
C ALA A 182 24.27 -9.55 30.99
N ALA A 183 24.71 -10.31 31.97
CA ALA A 183 25.72 -9.87 32.93
C ALA A 183 27.13 -9.79 32.32
N LEU A 184 27.55 -10.81 31.59
CA LEU A 184 28.90 -10.91 31.07
C LEU A 184 29.09 -10.29 29.68
N GLY A 185 28.01 -10.01 28.98
CA GLY A 185 28.01 -9.70 27.55
C GLY A 185 28.08 -10.98 26.70
N ALA A 186 27.65 -10.87 25.46
CA ALA A 186 27.66 -11.98 24.50
C ALA A 186 27.60 -11.47 23.07
N ASP A 187 28.16 -12.23 22.14
CA ASP A 187 27.89 -12.06 20.72
C ASP A 187 26.80 -13.07 20.33
N ILE A 188 25.66 -12.60 19.90
CA ILE A 188 24.57 -13.47 19.42
C ILE A 188 24.37 -13.27 17.92
N GLU A 189 23.81 -14.28 17.26
CA GLU A 189 23.46 -14.22 15.85
C GLU A 189 21.94 -14.34 15.72
N ILE A 190 21.35 -13.46 14.95
CA ILE A 190 19.92 -13.48 14.61
C ILE A 190 19.75 -13.47 13.10
N GLU A 191 18.65 -14.01 12.61
CA GLU A 191 18.33 -13.99 11.19
C GLU A 191 17.98 -12.56 10.77
N GLY A 192 18.45 -12.13 9.60
CA GLY A 192 18.09 -10.86 8.99
C GLY A 192 16.86 -10.97 8.11
N ILE A 193 16.54 -9.87 7.40
CA ILE A 193 15.35 -9.84 6.52
C ILE A 193 15.59 -10.56 5.18
N PHE A 194 16.83 -10.70 4.76
CA PHE A 194 17.16 -11.43 3.54
C PHE A 194 17.44 -12.90 3.83
N GLU A 195 17.13 -13.75 2.87
CA GLU A 195 17.39 -15.19 2.97
C GLU A 195 18.85 -15.48 3.26
N ASN A 196 19.11 -16.31 4.28
CA ASN A 196 20.46 -16.67 4.77
C ASN A 196 21.31 -15.49 5.30
N GLU A 197 20.71 -14.35 5.60
CA GLU A 197 21.41 -13.24 6.26
C GLU A 197 21.52 -13.53 7.76
N LEU A 198 22.75 -13.57 8.30
CA LEU A 198 23.01 -13.70 9.73
C LEU A 198 23.60 -12.39 10.25
N VAL A 199 22.94 -11.81 11.24
CA VAL A 199 23.28 -10.52 11.84
C VAL A 199 23.93 -10.77 13.20
N LYS A 200 25.19 -10.34 13.36
CA LYS A 200 25.90 -10.39 14.63
C LYS A 200 25.50 -9.21 15.50
N VAL A 201 25.00 -9.52 16.69
CA VAL A 201 24.53 -8.52 17.66
C VAL A 201 25.43 -8.59 18.90
N PRO A 202 26.30 -7.60 19.11
CA PRO A 202 27.13 -7.54 20.30
C PRO A 202 26.30 -7.05 21.48
N ILE A 203 26.02 -7.93 22.42
CA ILE A 203 25.36 -7.60 23.68
C ILE A 203 26.42 -7.10 24.67
N PRO A 204 26.35 -5.86 25.15
CA PRO A 204 27.31 -5.35 26.12
C PRO A 204 27.13 -6.04 27.48
N SER A 205 28.23 -6.12 28.25
CA SER A 205 28.15 -6.59 29.63
C SER A 205 27.31 -5.64 30.49
N GLY A 206 26.50 -6.19 31.40
CA GLY A 206 25.53 -5.42 32.19
C GLY A 206 24.30 -4.99 31.44
N CYS A 207 23.97 -5.66 30.32
CA CYS A 207 22.77 -5.38 29.53
C CYS A 207 21.51 -5.57 30.37
N GLN A 208 20.63 -4.58 30.36
CA GLN A 208 19.38 -4.61 31.12
C GLN A 208 18.19 -5.05 30.27
N TYR A 209 17.15 -5.55 30.92
CA TYR A 209 15.86 -5.85 30.28
C TYR A 209 15.30 -4.62 29.58
N GLY A 210 14.86 -4.76 28.34
CA GLY A 210 14.31 -3.68 27.53
C GLY A 210 15.38 -2.75 26.90
N GLN A 211 16.67 -3.06 27.10
CA GLN A 211 17.72 -2.32 26.39
C GLN A 211 17.67 -2.60 24.88
N VAL A 212 17.91 -1.57 24.06
CA VAL A 212 17.90 -1.67 22.61
C VAL A 212 19.32 -1.61 22.09
N VAL A 213 19.72 -2.65 21.37
CA VAL A 213 21.01 -2.71 20.67
C VAL A 213 20.80 -2.38 19.20
N ARG A 214 21.46 -1.35 18.70
CA ARG A 214 21.38 -0.93 17.31
C ARG A 214 22.45 -1.58 16.47
N VAL A 215 22.03 -2.27 15.41
CA VAL A 215 22.92 -2.86 14.40
C VAL A 215 22.72 -2.11 13.09
N ARG A 216 23.74 -1.37 12.67
CA ARG A 216 23.64 -0.46 11.52
C ARG A 216 23.58 -1.20 10.20
N GLY A 217 22.72 -0.74 9.29
CA GLY A 217 22.65 -1.23 7.91
C GLY A 217 21.95 -2.60 7.75
N PHE A 218 21.24 -3.08 8.78
CA PHE A 218 20.50 -4.34 8.76
C PHE A 218 18.97 -4.14 8.83
N GLY A 219 18.50 -2.92 8.62
CA GLY A 219 17.08 -2.59 8.45
C GLY A 219 16.57 -2.87 7.05
N MET A 220 15.41 -2.30 6.73
CA MET A 220 14.82 -2.33 5.39
C MET A 220 15.61 -1.47 4.42
N PRO A 221 15.70 -1.86 3.15
CA PRO A 221 16.17 -0.96 2.11
C PRO A 221 15.24 0.26 2.02
N ARG A 222 15.82 1.41 1.78
CA ARG A 222 15.06 2.64 1.51
C ARG A 222 14.42 2.60 0.14
N PHE A 223 13.26 3.20 0.06
CA PHE A 223 12.57 3.30 -1.22
C PHE A 223 13.41 4.08 -2.24
N GLN A 224 13.71 3.45 -3.37
CA GLN A 224 14.51 4.02 -4.47
C GLN A 224 15.95 4.43 -4.08
N ASP A 225 16.52 3.83 -3.03
CA ASP A 225 17.90 4.07 -2.62
C ASP A 225 18.55 2.73 -2.25
N ASP A 226 19.87 2.62 -2.43
CA ASP A 226 20.64 1.41 -2.09
C ASP A 226 21.02 1.35 -0.60
N VAL A 227 20.63 2.36 0.18
CA VAL A 227 20.93 2.43 1.61
C VAL A 227 19.87 1.69 2.40
N ARG A 228 20.30 0.90 3.39
CA ARG A 228 19.42 0.24 4.35
C ARG A 228 19.30 1.05 5.65
N GLY A 229 18.16 0.95 6.31
CA GLY A 229 17.99 1.37 7.69
C GLY A 229 18.76 0.50 8.67
N ASP A 230 18.51 0.65 9.96
CA ASP A 230 19.17 -0.09 11.01
C ASP A 230 18.25 -1.18 11.59
N MET A 231 18.86 -2.18 12.22
CA MET A 231 18.12 -3.14 13.02
C MET A 231 18.22 -2.75 14.49
N LEU A 232 17.07 -2.69 15.16
CA LEU A 232 16.92 -2.34 16.57
C LEU A 232 16.50 -3.59 17.33
N VAL A 233 17.46 -4.19 18.04
CA VAL A 233 17.27 -5.43 18.78
C VAL A 233 16.85 -5.10 20.21
N HIS A 234 15.60 -5.41 20.55
CA HIS A 234 15.05 -5.27 21.89
C HIS A 234 15.43 -6.50 22.72
N VAL A 235 16.19 -6.28 23.77
CA VAL A 235 16.71 -7.37 24.59
C VAL A 235 15.75 -7.69 25.73
N GLU A 236 15.32 -8.94 25.79
CA GLU A 236 14.63 -9.51 26.94
C GLU A 236 15.58 -10.42 27.70
N VAL A 237 15.60 -10.32 29.02
CA VAL A 237 16.46 -11.16 29.87
C VAL A 237 15.63 -12.26 30.49
N SER A 238 16.02 -13.48 30.21
CA SER A 238 15.42 -14.69 30.78
C SER A 238 16.16 -15.12 32.05
N ILE A 239 15.40 -15.26 33.12
CA ILE A 239 15.88 -15.83 34.38
C ILE A 239 15.40 -17.28 34.46
N PRO A 240 16.29 -18.25 34.68
CA PRO A 240 15.92 -19.66 34.74
C PRO A 240 14.96 -19.93 35.89
N THR A 241 13.84 -20.59 35.60
CA THR A 241 12.83 -20.96 36.61
C THR A 241 13.19 -22.25 37.33
N ARG A 242 14.05 -23.05 36.77
CA ARG A 242 14.54 -24.33 37.35
C ARG A 242 16.05 -24.31 37.35
N LEU A 243 16.64 -24.56 38.51
CA LEU A 243 18.11 -24.63 38.70
C LEU A 243 18.47 -26.04 39.13
N SER A 244 19.53 -26.57 38.58
CA SER A 244 20.24 -27.74 39.11
C SER A 244 20.87 -27.39 40.46
N LYS A 245 21.27 -28.42 41.22
CA LYS A 245 21.96 -28.23 42.50
C LYS A 245 23.21 -27.37 42.33
N ARG A 246 24.03 -27.64 41.30
CA ARG A 246 25.26 -26.92 41.04
C ARG A 246 25.06 -25.47 40.61
N GLU A 247 24.05 -25.20 39.78
CA GLU A 247 23.69 -23.82 39.38
C GLU A 247 23.24 -23.00 40.58
N ARG A 248 22.47 -23.62 41.49
CA ARG A 248 22.04 -22.96 42.72
C ARG A 248 23.23 -22.60 43.61
N GLU A 249 24.16 -23.55 43.84
CA GLU A 249 25.38 -23.32 44.61
C GLU A 249 26.19 -22.14 44.03
N LEU A 250 26.36 -22.09 42.72
CA LEU A 250 27.12 -21.03 42.06
C LEU A 250 26.43 -19.65 42.19
N LEU A 251 25.10 -19.63 42.17
CA LEU A 251 24.36 -18.37 42.37
C LEU A 251 24.36 -17.93 43.83
N GLU A 252 24.36 -18.87 44.77
CA GLU A 252 24.51 -18.57 46.21
C GLU A 252 25.93 -18.04 46.50
N ASP A 253 26.97 -18.65 45.95
CA ASP A 253 28.36 -18.14 46.04
C ASP A 253 28.48 -16.73 45.45
N LEU A 254 27.85 -16.46 44.32
CA LEU A 254 27.85 -15.15 43.68
C LEU A 254 27.13 -14.11 44.57
N ALA A 255 25.99 -14.48 45.14
CA ALA A 255 25.24 -13.57 46.01
C ALA A 255 26.00 -13.21 47.27
N ASP A 256 26.75 -14.19 47.85
CA ASP A 256 27.64 -13.96 49.00
C ASP A 256 28.80 -12.98 48.65
N GLU A 257 29.37 -13.10 47.45
CA GLU A 257 30.43 -12.20 46.96
C GLU A 257 29.89 -10.75 46.69
N MET A 258 28.58 -10.65 46.33
CA MET A 258 27.93 -9.36 46.10
C MET A 258 27.30 -8.74 47.37
N ASP A 259 27.54 -9.32 48.55
CA ASP A 259 26.93 -8.91 49.83
C ASP A 259 25.36 -8.86 49.76
N GLU A 260 24.76 -9.70 48.94
CA GLU A 260 23.31 -9.78 48.82
C GLU A 260 22.73 -10.78 49.81
N SER A 261 21.84 -10.32 50.73
CA SER A 261 21.16 -11.21 51.65
C SER A 261 19.76 -11.57 51.13
N PHE A 262 19.44 -12.88 51.14
CA PHE A 262 18.11 -13.37 50.74
C PHE A 262 17.03 -13.10 51.79
N THR A 263 17.38 -12.63 52.99
CA THR A 263 16.50 -12.53 54.17
C THR A 263 16.08 -11.10 54.51
N SER A 264 16.69 -10.06 53.93
CA SER A 264 16.32 -8.69 54.21
C SER A 264 15.36 -8.11 53.18
N ALA A 265 14.12 -7.84 53.60
CA ALA A 265 13.23 -6.97 52.84
C ALA A 265 13.76 -5.53 52.90
N ARG A 266 14.59 -5.14 51.94
CA ARG A 266 15.00 -3.72 51.79
C ARG A 266 13.75 -2.92 51.43
N THR A 267 13.51 -1.84 52.16
CA THR A 267 12.42 -0.91 51.91
C THR A 267 12.64 -0.27 50.52
N PRO A 268 11.56 0.08 49.78
CA PRO A 268 11.69 0.73 48.46
C PRO A 268 12.60 1.99 48.47
N LEU A 269 12.67 2.69 49.61
CA LEU A 269 13.50 3.87 49.80
C LEU A 269 15.01 3.56 49.88
N GLU A 270 15.40 2.41 50.44
CA GLU A 270 16.79 1.96 50.46
C GLU A 270 17.29 1.51 49.09
N LYS A 271 16.40 0.89 48.27
CA LYS A 271 16.71 0.54 46.87
C LYS A 271 16.98 1.79 46.00
N LEU A 272 16.21 2.85 46.18
CA LEU A 272 16.40 4.09 45.46
C LEU A 272 17.71 4.79 45.87
N ARG A 273 18.08 4.76 47.16
CA ARG A 273 19.30 5.40 47.65
C ARG A 273 20.58 4.75 47.14
N ASN A 274 20.59 3.44 46.97
CA ASN A 274 21.74 2.69 46.43
C ASN A 274 21.87 2.84 44.92
N ALA A 275 20.76 2.99 44.19
CA ALA A 275 20.78 3.24 42.76
C ALA A 275 21.29 4.65 42.36
N PHE A 276 21.26 5.63 43.31
CA PHE A 276 21.80 6.97 43.09
C PHE A 276 23.26 7.15 43.55
N ASN A 277 23.85 6.16 44.21
CA ASN A 277 25.22 6.23 44.73
C ASN A 277 26.20 5.30 43.96
N SER A 278 25.73 4.68 42.89
CA SER A 278 26.54 3.95 41.90
C SER A 278 26.62 4.79 40.63
#